data_52e0a6baf7592ebb06eca5738f71715d
#
_entry.id   52e0a6baf7592ebb06eca5738f71715d
#
_cell.length_a   1.000
_cell.length_b   1.000
_cell.length_c   1.000
_cell.angle_alpha   90.00
_cell.angle_beta   90.00
_cell.angle_gamma   90.00
#
_symmetry.space_group_name_H-M   'P 1'
#
loop_
_entity.id
_entity.type
_entity.pdbx_description
1 polymer ?
#
loop_
_entity_poly.entity_id
_entity_poly.type
_entity_poly.pdbx_seq_one_letter_code
_entity_poly.pdbx_strand_id
1 'polypeptide(L)'
;MAEIEKLVIISTTGPENQEKATLPFVIATAAQTVDADVVVILQASAVLLAKKGAAENVNAQGLMPLKKLMETFVELGGRLLLCSPCIKERFIKEDELFPGSQLIAAGTVVEEVLSAKAVLTY
;
A
#
# COMPACT_ATOMS: atom_id res chain seq x y z
N MET A 1 9.29 -12.79 -25.18
CA MET A 1 8.52 -12.80 -23.93
C MET A 1 8.68 -11.45 -23.24
N ALA A 2 7.58 -10.86 -22.86
CA ALA A 2 7.64 -9.55 -22.17
C ALA A 2 8.16 -9.75 -20.74
N GLU A 3 9.06 -8.88 -20.30
CA GLU A 3 9.47 -8.83 -18.90
C GLU A 3 8.32 -8.35 -18.03
N ILE A 4 8.24 -8.89 -16.82
CA ILE A 4 7.30 -8.37 -15.82
C ILE A 4 7.87 -7.04 -15.31
N GLU A 5 7.11 -5.97 -15.48
CA GLU A 5 7.53 -4.66 -15.04
C GLU A 5 7.04 -4.41 -13.62
N LYS A 6 7.94 -3.92 -12.78
CA LYS A 6 7.64 -3.64 -11.38
C LYS A 6 7.29 -2.17 -11.19
N LEU A 7 6.15 -1.91 -10.57
CA LEU A 7 5.70 -0.58 -10.18
C LEU A 7 5.73 -0.48 -8.66
N VAL A 8 6.41 0.55 -8.14
CA VAL A 8 6.41 0.85 -6.71
C VAL A 8 5.58 2.11 -6.49
N ILE A 9 4.66 2.04 -5.53
CA ILE A 9 3.85 3.19 -5.12
C ILE A 9 4.12 3.46 -3.65
N ILE A 10 4.59 4.67 -3.34
CA ILE A 10 4.84 5.10 -1.97
C ILE A 10 3.72 6.05 -1.56
N SER A 11 2.99 5.70 -0.51
CA SER A 11 1.88 6.49 -0.01
C SER A 11 2.17 6.98 1.40
N THR A 12 1.91 8.27 1.64
CA THR A 12 2.16 8.90 2.93
C THR A 12 0.90 9.47 3.58
N THR A 13 -0.26 9.34 2.93
CA THR A 13 -1.52 9.88 3.42
C THR A 13 -2.40 8.78 3.98
N GLY A 14 -2.84 8.95 5.21
CA GLY A 14 -3.71 8.00 5.89
C GLY A 14 -5.18 8.45 5.94
N PRO A 15 -5.92 8.05 6.99
CA PRO A 15 -7.37 8.32 7.07
C PRO A 15 -7.75 9.80 7.09
N GLU A 16 -6.80 10.70 7.34
CA GLU A 16 -7.05 12.14 7.39
C GLU A 16 -7.51 12.69 6.03
N ASN A 17 -7.25 11.99 4.93
CA ASN A 17 -7.74 12.36 3.61
C ASN A 17 -8.13 11.08 2.86
N GLN A 18 -9.43 10.80 2.84
CA GLN A 18 -9.92 9.53 2.30
C GLN A 18 -9.63 9.35 0.82
N GLU A 19 -9.74 10.43 0.04
CA GLU A 19 -9.46 10.36 -1.39
C GLU A 19 -7.98 10.04 -1.64
N LYS A 20 -7.08 10.80 -1.02
CA LYS A 20 -5.64 10.58 -1.20
C LYS A 20 -5.16 9.24 -0.63
N ALA A 21 -5.83 8.74 0.40
CA ALA A 21 -5.51 7.42 0.95
C ALA A 21 -5.91 6.31 -0.01
N THR A 22 -6.98 6.49 -0.77
CA THR A 22 -7.55 5.46 -1.64
C THR A 22 -6.90 5.42 -3.02
N LEU A 23 -6.54 6.57 -3.59
CA LEU A 23 -6.00 6.65 -4.95
C LEU A 23 -4.80 5.73 -5.21
N PRO A 24 -3.83 5.57 -4.30
CA PRO A 24 -2.72 4.64 -4.54
C PRO A 24 -3.20 3.21 -4.82
N PHE A 25 -4.24 2.76 -4.14
CA PHE A 25 -4.77 1.40 -4.34
C PHE A 25 -5.64 1.29 -5.59
N VAL A 26 -6.26 2.38 -6.04
CA VAL A 26 -6.93 2.41 -7.34
C VAL A 26 -5.90 2.19 -8.45
N ILE A 27 -4.78 2.92 -8.38
CA ILE A 27 -3.71 2.79 -9.37
C ILE A 27 -3.05 1.41 -9.26
N ALA A 28 -2.82 0.92 -8.04
CA ALA A 28 -2.19 -0.38 -7.82
C ALA A 28 -3.01 -1.52 -8.44
N THR A 29 -4.32 -1.55 -8.20
CA THR A 29 -5.18 -2.60 -8.75
C THR A 29 -5.33 -2.45 -10.27
N ALA A 30 -5.35 -1.23 -10.79
CA ALA A 30 -5.35 -1.00 -12.23
C ALA A 30 -4.06 -1.54 -12.88
N ALA A 31 -2.91 -1.31 -12.25
CA ALA A 31 -1.63 -1.81 -12.74
C ALA A 31 -1.61 -3.34 -12.78
N GLN A 32 -2.24 -3.98 -11.80
CA GLN A 32 -2.36 -5.44 -11.78
C GLN A 32 -3.14 -5.98 -12.98
N THR A 33 -4.10 -5.22 -13.51
CA THR A 33 -4.86 -5.65 -14.69
C THR A 33 -4.02 -5.67 -15.96
N VAL A 34 -2.88 -4.97 -15.97
CA VAL A 34 -1.94 -5.01 -17.10
C VAL A 34 -0.69 -5.83 -16.76
N ASP A 35 -0.83 -6.72 -15.78
CA ASP A 35 0.18 -7.70 -15.38
C ASP A 35 1.47 -7.12 -14.78
N ALA A 36 1.40 -5.92 -14.22
CA ALA A 36 2.54 -5.36 -13.49
C ALA A 36 2.71 -6.05 -12.14
N ASP A 37 3.96 -6.15 -11.69
CA ASP A 37 4.29 -6.56 -10.32
C ASP A 37 4.24 -5.28 -9.47
N VAL A 38 3.28 -5.19 -8.57
CA VAL A 38 3.01 -3.95 -7.83
C VAL A 38 3.37 -4.07 -6.36
N VAL A 39 4.12 -3.08 -5.88
CA VAL A 39 4.48 -2.92 -4.47
C VAL A 39 3.89 -1.60 -4.00
N VAL A 40 3.12 -1.64 -2.91
CA VAL A 40 2.66 -0.42 -2.23
C VAL A 40 3.37 -0.33 -0.89
N ILE A 41 4.05 0.80 -0.67
CA ILE A 41 4.76 1.07 0.57
C ILE A 41 4.02 2.16 1.32
N LEU A 42 3.59 1.87 2.55
CA LEU A 42 2.90 2.85 3.40
C LEU A 42 3.88 3.42 4.40
N GLN A 43 3.95 4.75 4.45
CA GLN A 43 4.79 5.51 5.37
C GLN A 43 3.96 6.58 6.08
N ALA A 44 4.49 7.15 7.14
CA ALA A 44 3.82 8.21 7.89
C ALA A 44 2.39 7.78 8.28
N SER A 45 1.41 8.66 8.20
CA SER A 45 0.04 8.33 8.60
C SER A 45 -0.61 7.26 7.72
N ALA A 46 -0.08 7.00 6.53
CA ALA A 46 -0.62 5.95 5.67
C ALA A 46 -0.55 4.56 6.32
N VAL A 47 0.38 4.33 7.24
CA VAL A 47 0.46 3.03 7.93
C VAL A 47 -0.78 2.73 8.76
N LEU A 48 -1.54 3.76 9.16
CA LEU A 48 -2.79 3.57 9.89
C LEU A 48 -3.83 2.80 9.06
N LEU A 49 -3.74 2.87 7.74
CA LEU A 49 -4.65 2.14 6.85
C LEU A 49 -4.47 0.63 6.98
N ALA A 50 -3.30 0.19 7.40
CA ALA A 50 -3.00 -1.23 7.56
C ALA A 50 -3.35 -1.78 8.93
N LYS A 51 -3.85 -0.95 9.85
CA LYS A 51 -4.36 -1.44 11.11
C LYS A 51 -5.70 -2.12 10.85
N LYS A 52 -5.90 -3.33 11.38
CA LYS A 52 -7.16 -4.07 11.20
C LYS A 52 -8.35 -3.21 11.60
N GLY A 53 -9.35 -3.17 10.70
CA GLY A 53 -10.56 -2.38 10.91
C GLY A 53 -10.47 -0.94 10.44
N ALA A 54 -9.28 -0.38 10.21
CA ALA A 54 -9.14 1.02 9.82
C ALA A 54 -9.65 1.28 8.40
N ALA A 55 -9.32 0.41 7.45
CA ALA A 55 -9.73 0.59 6.06
C ALA A 55 -11.24 0.56 5.86
N GLU A 56 -11.96 -0.09 6.77
CA GLU A 56 -13.43 -0.16 6.71
C GLU A 56 -14.08 1.21 6.80
N ASN A 57 -13.38 2.18 7.39
CA ASN A 57 -13.89 3.54 7.60
C ASN A 57 -13.45 4.51 6.50
N VAL A 58 -12.76 4.03 5.47
CA VAL A 58 -12.27 4.88 4.38
C VAL A 58 -13.07 4.58 3.12
N ASN A 59 -14.03 5.45 2.84
CA ASN A 59 -14.98 5.29 1.75
C ASN A 59 -15.13 6.62 1.02
N ALA A 60 -14.13 6.95 0.19
CA ALA A 60 -14.13 8.19 -0.55
C ALA A 60 -15.25 8.18 -1.60
N GLN A 61 -15.96 9.29 -1.70
CA GLN A 61 -17.07 9.41 -2.65
C GLN A 61 -16.54 9.26 -4.08
N GLY A 62 -17.16 8.40 -4.87
CA GLY A 62 -16.77 8.16 -6.25
C GLY A 62 -15.68 7.11 -6.43
N LEU A 63 -15.12 6.57 -5.33
CA LEU A 63 -14.13 5.52 -5.38
C LEU A 63 -14.66 4.26 -4.69
N MET A 64 -14.09 3.11 -5.02
CA MET A 64 -14.40 1.88 -4.32
C MET A 64 -13.95 1.97 -2.86
N PRO A 65 -14.63 1.27 -1.94
CA PRO A 65 -14.18 1.21 -0.55
C PRO A 65 -12.74 0.73 -0.44
N LEU A 66 -11.95 1.40 0.40
CA LEU A 66 -10.53 1.10 0.52
C LEU A 66 -10.27 -0.35 0.92
N LYS A 67 -11.05 -0.88 1.87
CA LYS A 67 -10.88 -2.27 2.31
C LYS A 67 -10.97 -3.23 1.12
N LYS A 68 -11.93 -3.02 0.23
CA LYS A 68 -12.11 -3.87 -0.95
C LYS A 68 -10.91 -3.80 -1.89
N LEU A 69 -10.39 -2.59 -2.10
CA LEU A 69 -9.20 -2.38 -2.94
C LEU A 69 -7.97 -3.04 -2.34
N MET A 70 -7.76 -2.90 -1.03
CA MET A 70 -6.61 -3.50 -0.36
C MET A 70 -6.67 -5.02 -0.40
N GLU A 71 -7.85 -5.60 -0.15
CA GLU A 71 -8.04 -7.05 -0.22
C GLU A 71 -7.76 -7.57 -1.63
N THR A 72 -8.31 -6.92 -2.64
CA THR A 72 -8.09 -7.29 -4.03
C THR A 72 -6.61 -7.19 -4.41
N PHE A 73 -5.96 -6.10 -3.98
CA PHE A 73 -4.54 -5.89 -4.24
C PHE A 73 -3.69 -7.04 -3.72
N VAL A 74 -3.91 -7.44 -2.48
CA VAL A 74 -3.15 -8.54 -1.86
C VAL A 74 -3.51 -9.88 -2.51
N GLU A 75 -4.77 -10.14 -2.78
CA GLU A 75 -5.22 -11.38 -3.43
C GLU A 75 -4.59 -11.58 -4.81
N LEU A 76 -4.37 -10.50 -5.55
CA LEU A 76 -3.75 -10.55 -6.88
C LEU A 76 -2.23 -10.57 -6.83
N GLY A 77 -1.65 -10.77 -5.65
CA GLY A 77 -0.20 -10.90 -5.49
C GLY A 77 0.53 -9.59 -5.24
N GLY A 78 -0.19 -8.51 -4.99
CA GLY A 78 0.44 -7.24 -4.62
C GLY A 78 1.13 -7.34 -3.27
N ARG A 79 2.28 -6.69 -3.14
CA ARG A 79 3.02 -6.68 -1.89
C ARG A 79 2.74 -5.37 -1.15
N LEU A 80 2.20 -5.50 0.05
CA LEU A 80 1.88 -4.36 0.91
C LEU A 80 2.94 -4.26 2.01
N LEU A 81 3.79 -3.25 1.91
CA LEU A 81 4.93 -3.07 2.79
C LEU A 81 4.72 -1.86 3.69
N LEU A 82 5.04 -2.03 4.98
CA LEU A 82 4.76 -1.04 6.00
C LEU A 82 6.04 -0.54 6.64
N CYS A 83 6.20 0.78 6.72
CA CYS A 83 7.32 1.41 7.40
C CYS A 83 7.32 1.01 8.88
N SER A 84 8.32 0.23 9.31
CA SER A 84 8.40 -0.26 10.68
C SER A 84 8.48 0.87 11.72
N PRO A 85 9.35 1.88 11.58
CA PRO A 85 9.35 2.99 12.54
C PRO A 85 8.00 3.72 12.61
N CYS A 86 7.30 3.86 11.47
CA CYS A 86 6.00 4.54 11.43
C CYS A 86 4.93 3.75 12.18
N ILE A 87 4.97 2.42 12.09
CA ILE A 87 4.08 1.53 12.83
C ILE A 87 4.37 1.63 14.34
N LYS A 88 5.64 1.58 14.72
CA LYS A 88 6.06 1.66 16.13
C LYS A 88 5.71 3.01 16.75
N GLU A 89 5.91 4.09 16.01
CA GLU A 89 5.56 5.45 16.46
C GLU A 89 4.09 5.57 16.82
N ARG A 90 3.23 4.77 16.19
CA ARG A 90 1.78 4.79 16.39
C ARG A 90 1.28 3.66 17.28
N PHE A 91 2.20 2.94 17.93
CA PHE A 91 1.90 1.87 18.89
C PHE A 91 0.98 0.79 18.31
N ILE A 92 1.13 0.49 17.02
CA ILE A 92 0.37 -0.59 16.36
C ILE A 92 1.15 -1.88 16.54
N LYS A 93 0.47 -2.93 17.01
CA LYS A 93 1.09 -4.24 17.23
C LYS A 93 1.06 -5.07 15.96
N GLU A 94 2.01 -6.01 15.83
CA GLU A 94 2.08 -6.87 14.65
C GLU A 94 0.81 -7.69 14.42
N ASP A 95 0.16 -8.14 15.48
CA ASP A 95 -1.09 -8.91 15.37
C ASP A 95 -2.30 -8.05 14.99
N GLU A 96 -2.13 -6.73 14.96
CA GLU A 96 -3.17 -5.79 14.54
C GLU A 96 -3.03 -5.36 13.06
N LEU A 97 -2.10 -5.96 12.32
CA LEU A 97 -1.81 -5.55 10.95
C LEU A 97 -2.67 -6.27 9.92
N PHE A 98 -2.94 -5.58 8.82
CA PHE A 98 -3.72 -6.10 7.70
C PHE A 98 -3.09 -7.40 7.18
N PRO A 99 -3.89 -8.46 6.95
CA PRO A 99 -3.36 -9.73 6.45
C PRO A 99 -2.63 -9.58 5.12
N GLY A 100 -1.44 -10.16 5.05
CA GLY A 100 -0.61 -10.07 3.86
C GLY A 100 0.35 -8.89 3.83
N SER A 101 0.29 -8.01 4.84
CA SER A 101 1.24 -6.89 4.93
C SER A 101 2.55 -7.36 5.60
N GLN A 102 3.64 -6.65 5.33
CA GLN A 102 4.96 -6.92 5.90
C GLN A 102 5.59 -5.65 6.43
N LEU A 103 6.21 -5.75 7.60
CA LEU A 103 7.02 -4.65 8.14
C LEU A 103 8.37 -4.62 7.43
N ILE A 104 8.79 -3.42 7.05
CA ILE A 104 10.09 -3.21 6.39
C ILE A 104 10.84 -2.04 7.01
N ALA A 105 12.15 -2.02 6.79
CA ALA A 105 13.01 -0.89 7.15
C ALA A 105 13.38 -0.09 5.89
N ALA A 106 14.06 1.04 6.09
CA ALA A 106 14.43 1.96 5.01
C ALA A 106 15.25 1.28 3.90
N GLY A 107 16.13 0.35 4.25
CA GLY A 107 16.93 -0.36 3.25
C GLY A 107 16.07 -1.12 2.23
N THR A 108 14.98 -1.72 2.69
CA THR A 108 14.06 -2.42 1.81
C THR A 108 13.36 -1.45 0.85
N VAL A 109 12.98 -0.26 1.34
CA VAL A 109 12.38 0.78 0.48
C VAL A 109 13.33 1.11 -0.67
N VAL A 110 14.61 1.32 -0.36
CA VAL A 110 15.63 1.64 -1.36
C VAL A 110 15.78 0.49 -2.38
N GLU A 111 15.86 -0.75 -1.90
CA GLU A 111 15.97 -1.91 -2.79
C GLU A 111 14.77 -2.02 -3.73
N GLU A 112 13.55 -1.81 -3.23
CA GLU A 112 12.36 -1.86 -4.06
C GLU A 112 12.37 -0.75 -5.11
N VAL A 113 12.72 0.46 -4.71
CA VAL A 113 12.75 1.61 -5.61
C VAL A 113 13.82 1.44 -6.71
N LEU A 114 15.02 0.98 -6.34
CA LEU A 114 16.10 0.82 -7.31
C LEU A 114 15.84 -0.30 -8.32
N SER A 115 15.03 -1.27 -7.98
CA SER A 115 14.69 -2.39 -8.88
C SER A 115 13.38 -2.14 -9.65
N ALA A 116 12.72 -1.00 -9.44
CA ALA A 116 11.45 -0.71 -10.08
C ALA A 116 11.62 -0.13 -11.48
N LYS A 117 10.70 -0.45 -12.36
CA LYS A 117 10.57 0.20 -13.67
C LYS A 117 10.07 1.63 -13.51
N ALA A 118 9.14 1.84 -12.59
CA ALA A 118 8.57 3.16 -12.31
C ALA A 118 8.19 3.26 -10.84
N VAL A 119 8.21 4.48 -10.32
CA VAL A 119 7.85 4.78 -8.93
C VAL A 119 6.86 5.94 -8.93
N LEU A 120 5.75 5.76 -8.22
CA LEU A 120 4.76 6.82 -7.99
C LEU A 120 4.73 7.16 -6.51
N THR A 121 4.53 8.43 -6.20
CA THR A 121 4.41 8.89 -4.80
C THR A 121 3.10 9.63 -4.60
N TYR A 122 2.51 9.36 -3.46
CA TYR A 122 1.27 10.01 -3.05
C TYR A 122 1.37 10.57 -1.64
#